data_9f2c82eaceb90051727191d52d24be34
#
_entry.id   9f2c82eaceb90051727191d52d24be34
#
_cell.length_a   1.000
_cell.length_b   1.000
_cell.length_c   1.000
_cell.angle_alpha   90.00
_cell.angle_beta   90.00
_cell.angle_gamma   90.00
#
_symmetry.space_group_name_H-M   'P 1'
#
loop_
_entity.id
_entity.type
_entity.pdbx_description
1 polymer ?
#
loop_
_entity_poly.entity_id
_entity_poly.type
_entity_poly.pdbx_seq_one_letter_code
_entity_poly.pdbx_strand_id
1 'polypeptide(L)'
;MSNEAVEYVRGIPVVKTFGQTVFSFKKFKGTIDNYERWVIAYTKQTRRPMTFYTLAVNSVFVFLIAGGFLLSHGGADSDVLLNLLFYIIITPVISLTLTKLMFMSENGMIVQDAITRIDGVLQSPSLSQPDAPQHPKDSSVTLENVTFSYDGAKNAIENISLSIGAGQTVALVGPSGGGKSTLAALIARFFDPQSGSIFVGGVNVKNIDKNELMDTVSFVFQNSHLIKGSILDNVRMGKPNATDKEVLAALKSAQCMDIIEKFPNGVNTVIGSQGVYLSGGETQRIAIARAMLKNAPILILDEATAFADPDNEAKVQAALNNLAQHRTVIMIAHRLSTVVNADRIFVLKDGHLAESGSFTELSGQKDSLFGAMWRDYQKSVRWKVAKEA
;
A
#
# COMPACT_ATOMS: atom_id res chain seq x y z
N MET A 1 -2.95 -18.53 7.92
CA MET A 1 -1.59 -19.12 7.89
C MET A 1 -0.64 -18.38 6.96
N SER A 2 -0.99 -18.09 5.71
CA SER A 2 -0.11 -17.35 4.79
C SER A 2 0.29 -15.96 5.30
N ASN A 3 -0.64 -15.17 5.82
CA ASN A 3 -0.37 -13.82 6.33
C ASN A 3 0.57 -13.82 7.54
N GLU A 4 0.38 -14.75 8.48
CA GLU A 4 1.24 -14.89 9.66
C GLU A 4 2.64 -15.41 9.29
N ALA A 5 2.74 -16.25 8.26
CA ALA A 5 4.01 -16.70 7.73
C ALA A 5 4.80 -15.54 7.10
N VAL A 6 4.13 -14.68 6.32
CA VAL A 6 4.75 -13.48 5.74
C VAL A 6 5.18 -12.50 6.84
N GLU A 7 4.35 -12.29 7.87
CA GLU A 7 4.67 -11.45 9.02
C GLU A 7 5.91 -12.00 9.78
N TYR A 8 5.96 -13.32 10.00
CA TYR A 8 7.10 -13.97 10.63
C TYR A 8 8.38 -13.79 9.80
N VAL A 9 8.32 -14.03 8.48
CA VAL A 9 9.48 -13.88 7.58
C VAL A 9 9.99 -12.44 7.57
N ARG A 10 9.09 -11.45 7.53
CA ARG A 10 9.47 -10.02 7.65
C ARG A 10 10.07 -9.68 9.01
N GLY A 11 9.64 -10.36 10.07
CA GLY A 11 10.13 -10.20 11.43
C GLY A 11 11.39 -11.02 11.78
N ILE A 12 11.91 -11.86 10.88
CA ILE A 12 13.09 -12.72 11.14
C ILE A 12 14.29 -11.95 11.72
N PRO A 13 14.68 -10.76 11.23
CA PRO A 13 15.78 -10.01 11.80
C PRO A 13 15.56 -9.69 13.29
N VAL A 14 14.35 -9.29 13.66
CA VAL A 14 13.97 -8.99 15.04
C VAL A 14 13.98 -10.27 15.89
N VAL A 15 13.34 -11.33 15.38
CA VAL A 15 13.27 -12.64 16.06
C VAL A 15 14.67 -13.17 16.35
N LYS A 16 15.60 -13.07 15.38
CA LYS A 16 16.99 -13.51 15.50
C LYS A 16 17.78 -12.65 16.49
N THR A 17 17.62 -11.33 16.46
CA THR A 17 18.32 -10.39 17.35
C THR A 17 17.97 -10.64 18.81
N PHE A 18 16.72 -11.00 19.10
CA PHE A 18 16.24 -11.29 20.45
C PHE A 18 16.33 -12.78 20.83
N GLY A 19 17.02 -13.61 20.04
CA GLY A 19 17.22 -15.04 20.32
C GLY A 19 15.93 -15.86 20.35
N GLN A 20 14.86 -15.36 19.71
CA GLN A 20 13.57 -16.03 19.69
C GLN A 20 13.50 -17.10 18.60
N THR A 21 12.56 -18.05 18.75
CA THR A 21 12.30 -19.12 17.77
C THR A 21 10.85 -19.03 17.29
N VAL A 22 10.50 -19.85 16.27
CA VAL A 22 9.11 -20.02 15.81
C VAL A 22 8.18 -20.37 16.98
N PHE A 23 8.66 -21.17 17.93
CA PHE A 23 7.86 -21.55 19.12
C PHE A 23 7.58 -20.38 20.06
N SER A 24 8.45 -19.36 20.09
CA SER A 24 8.25 -18.14 20.86
C SER A 24 7.23 -17.22 20.20
N PHE A 25 7.04 -17.32 18.89
CA PHE A 25 6.03 -16.57 18.14
C PHE A 25 4.68 -17.28 18.23
N LYS A 26 4.06 -17.18 19.42
CA LYS A 26 2.85 -17.93 19.82
C LYS A 26 1.72 -17.86 18.79
N LYS A 27 1.52 -16.71 18.15
CA LYS A 27 0.45 -16.51 17.15
C LYS A 27 0.65 -17.39 15.92
N PHE A 28 1.87 -17.39 15.35
CA PHE A 28 2.19 -18.22 14.19
C PHE A 28 2.17 -19.72 14.52
N LYS A 29 2.76 -20.10 15.68
CA LYS A 29 2.65 -21.50 16.15
C LYS A 29 1.20 -21.93 16.36
N GLY A 30 0.38 -21.09 17.00
CA GLY A 30 -1.04 -21.38 17.18
C GLY A 30 -1.79 -21.57 15.86
N THR A 31 -1.44 -20.82 14.83
CA THR A 31 -1.99 -20.97 13.48
C THR A 31 -1.57 -22.30 12.84
N ILE A 32 -0.31 -22.73 13.02
CA ILE A 32 0.18 -24.05 12.56
C ILE A 32 -0.56 -25.16 13.29
N ASP A 33 -0.66 -25.13 14.61
CA ASP A 33 -1.31 -26.15 15.44
C ASP A 33 -2.82 -26.24 15.12
N ASN A 34 -3.47 -25.11 14.81
CA ASN A 34 -4.86 -25.08 14.37
C ASN A 34 -5.03 -25.73 12.99
N TYR A 35 -4.14 -25.43 12.06
CA TYR A 35 -4.16 -26.03 10.73
C TYR A 35 -3.89 -27.53 10.78
N GLU A 36 -2.93 -27.99 11.58
CA GLU A 36 -2.65 -29.40 11.81
C GLU A 36 -3.89 -30.12 12.34
N ARG A 37 -4.53 -29.59 13.39
CA ARG A 37 -5.76 -30.18 13.95
C ARG A 37 -6.88 -30.25 12.93
N TRP A 38 -7.04 -29.23 12.12
CA TRP A 38 -8.04 -29.21 11.06
C TRP A 38 -7.75 -30.28 10.00
N VAL A 39 -6.51 -30.40 9.51
CA VAL A 39 -6.10 -31.41 8.53
C VAL A 39 -6.31 -32.81 9.07
N ILE A 40 -5.91 -33.08 10.31
CA ILE A 40 -6.11 -34.37 10.96
C ILE A 40 -7.61 -34.71 11.07
N ALA A 41 -8.44 -33.76 11.50
CA ALA A 41 -9.89 -33.95 11.61
C ALA A 41 -10.52 -34.21 10.24
N TYR A 42 -10.16 -33.44 9.22
CA TYR A 42 -10.62 -33.62 7.84
C TYR A 42 -10.22 -35.02 7.28
N THR A 43 -8.96 -35.41 7.45
CA THR A 43 -8.45 -36.69 6.99
C THR A 43 -9.16 -37.88 7.70
N LYS A 44 -9.41 -37.75 9.00
CA LYS A 44 -10.15 -38.75 9.76
C LYS A 44 -11.61 -38.87 9.26
N GLN A 45 -12.26 -37.76 8.98
CA GLN A 45 -13.64 -37.72 8.50
C GLN A 45 -13.77 -38.32 7.08
N THR A 46 -12.84 -38.00 6.19
CA THR A 46 -12.85 -38.40 4.78
C THR A 46 -12.31 -39.83 4.57
N ARG A 47 -11.54 -40.37 5.52
CA ARG A 47 -10.88 -41.67 5.41
C ARG A 47 -11.87 -42.82 5.09
N ARG A 48 -12.98 -42.95 5.83
CA ARG A 48 -13.96 -44.04 5.62
C ARG A 48 -14.64 -43.97 4.26
N PRO A 49 -15.23 -42.82 3.84
CA PRO A 49 -15.83 -42.68 2.52
C PRO A 49 -14.83 -42.96 1.40
N MET A 50 -13.60 -42.48 1.54
CA MET A 50 -12.54 -42.62 0.55
C MET A 50 -12.08 -44.06 0.39
N THR A 51 -11.92 -44.77 1.53
CA THR A 51 -11.59 -46.21 1.53
C THR A 51 -12.70 -47.01 0.87
N PHE A 52 -13.98 -46.73 1.22
CA PHE A 52 -15.12 -47.41 0.62
C PHE A 52 -15.21 -47.17 -0.90
N TYR A 53 -15.03 -45.92 -1.33
CA TYR A 53 -14.99 -45.57 -2.76
C TYR A 53 -13.88 -46.33 -3.51
N THR A 54 -12.67 -46.33 -2.95
CA THR A 54 -11.53 -47.02 -3.57
C THR A 54 -11.76 -48.53 -3.67
N LEU A 55 -12.32 -49.13 -2.62
CA LEU A 55 -12.69 -50.55 -2.64
C LEU A 55 -13.78 -50.85 -3.69
N ALA A 56 -14.84 -50.01 -3.73
CA ALA A 56 -15.95 -50.22 -4.66
C ALA A 56 -15.49 -50.12 -6.12
N VAL A 57 -14.69 -49.07 -6.46
CA VAL A 57 -14.20 -48.86 -7.83
C VAL A 57 -13.24 -49.97 -8.27
N ASN A 58 -12.34 -50.43 -7.39
CA ASN A 58 -11.39 -51.48 -7.73
C ASN A 58 -11.96 -52.91 -7.63
N SER A 59 -13.05 -53.13 -6.88
CA SER A 59 -13.70 -54.42 -6.80
C SER A 59 -14.30 -54.88 -8.15
N VAL A 60 -14.67 -53.93 -9.00
CA VAL A 60 -15.16 -54.23 -10.37
C VAL A 60 -14.15 -55.08 -11.14
N PHE A 61 -12.86 -54.79 -11.01
CA PHE A 61 -11.80 -55.54 -11.65
C PHE A 61 -11.70 -56.98 -11.14
N VAL A 62 -11.85 -57.18 -9.82
CA VAL A 62 -11.85 -58.49 -9.17
C VAL A 62 -13.04 -59.33 -9.64
N PHE A 63 -14.26 -58.76 -9.67
CA PHE A 63 -15.47 -59.44 -10.15
C PHE A 63 -15.38 -59.81 -11.63
N LEU A 64 -14.75 -58.96 -12.45
CA LEU A 64 -14.55 -59.19 -13.87
C LEU A 64 -13.63 -60.41 -14.11
N ILE A 65 -12.53 -60.51 -13.36
CA ILE A 65 -11.61 -61.66 -13.43
C ILE A 65 -12.31 -62.94 -12.94
N ALA A 66 -12.98 -62.86 -11.78
CA ALA A 66 -13.68 -64.00 -11.21
C ALA A 66 -14.81 -64.54 -12.13
N GLY A 67 -15.60 -63.59 -12.70
CA GLY A 67 -16.66 -63.95 -13.68
C GLY A 67 -16.09 -64.58 -14.95
N GLY A 68 -14.98 -63.97 -15.47
CA GLY A 68 -14.28 -64.52 -16.62
C GLY A 68 -13.75 -65.95 -16.38
N PHE A 69 -13.18 -66.20 -15.20
CA PHE A 69 -12.72 -67.54 -14.79
C PHE A 69 -13.88 -68.59 -14.71
N LEU A 70 -14.99 -68.17 -14.11
CA LEU A 70 -16.16 -69.00 -14.01
C LEU A 70 -16.78 -69.42 -15.38
N LEU A 71 -16.81 -68.39 -16.29
CA LEU A 71 -17.34 -68.63 -17.66
C LEU A 71 -16.40 -69.45 -18.52
N SER A 72 -15.10 -69.44 -18.29
CA SER A 72 -14.11 -70.22 -19.03
C SER A 72 -14.07 -71.71 -18.66
N HIS A 73 -14.62 -72.12 -17.51
CA HIS A 73 -14.59 -73.47 -17.03
C HIS A 73 -15.47 -74.47 -17.85
N GLY A 74 -16.34 -73.96 -18.72
CA GLY A 74 -17.21 -74.75 -19.62
C GLY A 74 -16.68 -74.87 -21.07
N GLY A 75 -15.44 -74.40 -21.36
CA GLY A 75 -14.92 -74.30 -22.72
C GLY A 75 -15.22 -72.90 -23.26
N ALA A 76 -14.32 -71.95 -23.06
CA ALA A 76 -14.52 -70.59 -23.52
C ALA A 76 -14.36 -70.46 -25.04
N ASP A 77 -15.40 -69.95 -25.69
CA ASP A 77 -15.39 -69.55 -27.07
C ASP A 77 -14.39 -68.42 -27.28
N SER A 78 -13.67 -68.28 -28.41
CA SER A 78 -12.70 -67.28 -28.68
C SER A 78 -13.24 -65.86 -28.47
N ASP A 79 -14.53 -65.66 -28.73
CA ASP A 79 -15.18 -64.32 -28.56
C ASP A 79 -15.34 -63.97 -27.08
N VAL A 80 -15.57 -64.88 -26.18
CA VAL A 80 -15.66 -64.69 -24.74
C VAL A 80 -14.29 -64.25 -24.20
N LEU A 81 -13.22 -64.94 -24.65
CA LEU A 81 -11.85 -64.62 -24.26
C LEU A 81 -11.43 -63.22 -24.75
N LEU A 82 -11.78 -62.85 -25.97
CA LEU A 82 -11.47 -61.56 -26.58
C LEU A 82 -12.21 -60.42 -25.89
N ASN A 83 -13.50 -60.63 -25.57
CA ASN A 83 -14.29 -59.67 -24.79
C ASN A 83 -13.74 -59.50 -23.37
N LEU A 84 -13.36 -60.57 -22.71
CA LEU A 84 -12.76 -60.49 -21.37
C LEU A 84 -11.45 -59.69 -21.38
N LEU A 85 -10.58 -59.92 -22.36
CA LEU A 85 -9.35 -59.17 -22.54
C LEU A 85 -9.65 -57.68 -22.74
N PHE A 86 -10.64 -57.35 -23.57
CA PHE A 86 -11.07 -55.96 -23.79
C PHE A 86 -11.55 -55.32 -22.48
N TYR A 87 -12.38 -55.96 -21.70
CA TYR A 87 -12.85 -55.42 -20.43
C TYR A 87 -11.74 -55.29 -19.37
N ILE A 88 -10.77 -56.20 -19.34
CA ILE A 88 -9.60 -56.10 -18.47
C ILE A 88 -8.77 -54.85 -18.82
N ILE A 89 -8.62 -54.51 -20.09
CA ILE A 89 -7.86 -53.33 -20.55
C ILE A 89 -8.64 -52.05 -20.28
N ILE A 90 -9.96 -52.01 -20.49
CA ILE A 90 -10.76 -50.78 -20.38
C ILE A 90 -11.11 -50.43 -18.94
N THR A 91 -11.23 -51.38 -18.03
CA THR A 91 -11.65 -51.18 -16.63
C THR A 91 -10.71 -50.20 -15.87
N PRO A 92 -9.35 -50.28 -15.96
CA PRO A 92 -8.47 -49.31 -15.33
C PRO A 92 -8.68 -47.91 -15.87
N VAL A 93 -8.96 -47.75 -17.17
CA VAL A 93 -9.20 -46.44 -17.80
C VAL A 93 -10.47 -45.81 -17.22
N ILE A 94 -11.53 -46.59 -17.08
CA ILE A 94 -12.79 -46.14 -16.44
C ILE A 94 -12.54 -45.77 -14.98
N SER A 95 -11.83 -46.60 -14.22
CA SER A 95 -11.53 -46.37 -12.81
C SER A 95 -10.71 -45.07 -12.60
N LEU A 96 -9.70 -44.84 -13.45
CA LEU A 96 -8.92 -43.61 -13.43
C LEU A 96 -9.77 -42.38 -13.77
N THR A 97 -10.67 -42.50 -14.74
CA THR A 97 -11.57 -41.41 -15.13
C THR A 97 -12.56 -41.07 -14.03
N LEU A 98 -13.16 -42.06 -13.39
CA LEU A 98 -14.04 -41.87 -12.22
C LEU A 98 -13.30 -41.20 -11.05
N THR A 99 -12.06 -41.61 -10.79
CA THR A 99 -11.22 -41.01 -9.77
C THR A 99 -10.90 -39.52 -10.09
N LYS A 100 -10.59 -39.20 -11.35
CA LYS A 100 -10.39 -37.80 -11.78
C LYS A 100 -11.66 -36.97 -11.61
N LEU A 101 -12.84 -37.50 -11.93
CA LEU A 101 -14.11 -36.81 -11.74
C LEU A 101 -14.39 -36.51 -10.26
N MET A 102 -14.04 -37.43 -9.37
CA MET A 102 -14.20 -37.26 -7.93
C MET A 102 -13.38 -36.04 -7.42
N PHE A 103 -12.11 -35.92 -7.86
CA PHE A 103 -11.26 -34.78 -7.49
C PHE A 103 -11.58 -33.50 -8.25
N MET A 104 -12.36 -33.56 -9.33
CA MET A 104 -12.73 -32.36 -10.11
C MET A 104 -13.57 -31.37 -9.29
N SER A 105 -14.41 -31.85 -8.38
CA SER A 105 -15.21 -31.00 -7.48
C SER A 105 -14.33 -30.24 -6.49
N GLU A 106 -13.29 -30.85 -5.94
CA GLU A 106 -12.34 -30.20 -5.02
C GLU A 106 -11.53 -29.12 -5.74
N ASN A 107 -11.02 -29.41 -6.93
CA ASN A 107 -10.35 -28.43 -7.76
C ASN A 107 -11.27 -27.27 -8.17
N GLY A 108 -12.55 -27.56 -8.44
CA GLY A 108 -13.57 -26.55 -8.72
C GLY A 108 -13.77 -25.57 -7.58
N MET A 109 -13.78 -26.04 -6.33
CA MET A 109 -13.87 -25.17 -5.15
C MET A 109 -12.67 -24.24 -5.01
N ILE A 110 -11.46 -24.74 -5.28
CA ILE A 110 -10.23 -23.92 -5.23
C ILE A 110 -10.28 -22.81 -6.30
N VAL A 111 -10.70 -23.16 -7.52
CA VAL A 111 -10.86 -22.20 -8.62
C VAL A 111 -11.93 -21.16 -8.26
N GLN A 112 -13.07 -21.60 -7.72
CA GLN A 112 -14.15 -20.69 -7.32
C GLN A 112 -13.70 -19.71 -6.21
N ASP A 113 -12.96 -20.17 -5.20
CA ASP A 113 -12.39 -19.29 -4.16
C ASP A 113 -11.41 -18.27 -4.76
N ALA A 114 -10.55 -18.70 -5.69
CA ALA A 114 -9.63 -17.81 -6.38
C ALA A 114 -10.37 -16.75 -7.21
N ILE A 115 -11.39 -17.14 -7.98
CA ILE A 115 -12.24 -16.23 -8.75
C ILE A 115 -12.94 -15.24 -7.81
N THR A 116 -13.54 -15.72 -6.73
CA THR A 116 -14.24 -14.85 -5.76
C THR A 116 -13.32 -13.81 -5.15
N ARG A 117 -12.07 -14.16 -4.87
CA ARG A 117 -11.06 -13.21 -4.37
C ARG A 117 -10.67 -12.19 -5.43
N ILE A 118 -10.48 -12.61 -6.68
CA ILE A 118 -10.18 -11.73 -7.80
C ILE A 118 -11.35 -10.77 -8.04
N ASP A 119 -12.57 -11.30 -8.11
CA ASP A 119 -13.78 -10.48 -8.28
C ASP A 119 -13.96 -9.48 -7.14
N GLY A 120 -13.67 -9.88 -5.90
CA GLY A 120 -13.71 -8.98 -4.74
C GLY A 120 -12.76 -7.77 -4.88
N VAL A 121 -11.62 -7.95 -5.55
CA VAL A 121 -10.71 -6.83 -5.84
C VAL A 121 -11.21 -6.02 -7.03
N LEU A 122 -11.63 -6.68 -8.12
CA LEU A 122 -12.09 -6.01 -9.34
C LEU A 122 -13.40 -5.22 -9.15
N GLN A 123 -14.29 -5.72 -8.27
CA GLN A 123 -15.58 -5.08 -7.96
C GLN A 123 -15.47 -4.06 -6.81
N SER A 124 -14.26 -3.79 -6.28
CA SER A 124 -14.08 -2.74 -5.29
C SER A 124 -14.59 -1.41 -5.86
N PRO A 125 -15.49 -0.71 -5.14
CA PRO A 125 -16.08 0.52 -5.67
C PRO A 125 -15.00 1.56 -5.93
N SER A 126 -14.90 2.03 -7.15
CA SER A 126 -14.06 3.17 -7.51
C SER A 126 -14.73 4.47 -7.09
N LEU A 127 -13.94 5.50 -6.83
CA LEU A 127 -14.48 6.85 -6.60
C LEU A 127 -15.29 7.31 -7.83
N SER A 128 -16.46 7.89 -7.57
CA SER A 128 -17.35 8.37 -8.65
C SER A 128 -16.67 9.43 -9.50
N GLN A 129 -16.87 9.36 -10.82
CA GLN A 129 -16.44 10.40 -11.75
C GLN A 129 -17.63 11.27 -12.10
N PRO A 130 -17.44 12.59 -12.31
CA PRO A 130 -18.53 13.48 -12.73
C PRO A 130 -18.88 13.26 -14.20
N ASP A 131 -20.18 13.31 -14.53
CA ASP A 131 -20.65 13.28 -15.92
C ASP A 131 -20.30 14.59 -16.68
N ALA A 132 -20.24 15.71 -15.96
CA ALA A 132 -19.86 17.03 -16.48
C ALA A 132 -18.75 17.62 -15.60
N PRO A 133 -17.48 17.36 -15.94
CA PRO A 133 -16.34 17.86 -15.17
C PRO A 133 -16.30 19.40 -15.12
N GLN A 134 -15.92 19.93 -13.97
CA GLN A 134 -15.68 21.36 -13.75
C GLN A 134 -14.17 21.59 -13.53
N HIS A 135 -13.67 22.76 -13.94
CA HIS A 135 -12.26 23.11 -13.90
C HIS A 135 -11.94 24.01 -12.71
N PRO A 136 -10.92 23.70 -11.89
CA PRO A 136 -10.43 24.60 -10.84
C PRO A 136 -9.99 25.95 -11.42
N LYS A 137 -10.33 27.05 -10.73
CA LYS A 137 -9.96 28.40 -11.17
C LYS A 137 -8.56 28.80 -10.73
N ASP A 138 -8.11 28.26 -9.60
CA ASP A 138 -6.83 28.53 -8.99
C ASP A 138 -6.35 27.35 -8.12
N SER A 139 -5.31 27.53 -7.32
CA SER A 139 -4.77 26.51 -6.42
C SER A 139 -5.21 26.68 -4.95
N SER A 140 -6.31 27.36 -4.69
CA SER A 140 -6.89 27.45 -3.34
C SER A 140 -7.53 26.13 -2.92
N VAL A 141 -7.54 25.87 -1.61
CA VAL A 141 -8.18 24.67 -1.05
C VAL A 141 -9.10 25.08 0.10
N THR A 142 -10.36 24.64 0.06
CA THR A 142 -11.33 24.91 1.12
C THR A 142 -12.01 23.62 1.55
N LEU A 143 -12.10 23.42 2.85
CA LEU A 143 -12.85 22.32 3.46
C LEU A 143 -14.03 22.90 4.23
N GLU A 144 -15.22 22.30 4.09
CA GLU A 144 -16.45 22.71 4.76
C GLU A 144 -17.08 21.53 5.48
N ASN A 145 -17.06 21.56 6.83
CA ASN A 145 -17.66 20.58 7.74
C ASN A 145 -17.31 19.13 7.41
N VAL A 146 -16.03 18.89 7.07
CA VAL A 146 -15.56 17.59 6.59
C VAL A 146 -15.47 16.60 7.73
N THR A 147 -16.12 15.43 7.56
CA THR A 147 -16.03 14.28 8.46
C THR A 147 -15.66 13.03 7.67
N PHE A 148 -14.72 12.24 8.22
CA PHE A 148 -14.24 11.03 7.58
C PHE A 148 -13.84 9.93 8.58
N SER A 149 -14.21 8.69 8.25
CA SER A 149 -13.80 7.46 8.93
C SER A 149 -13.36 6.40 7.91
N TYR A 150 -12.34 5.60 8.24
CA TYR A 150 -11.88 4.51 7.39
C TYR A 150 -12.76 3.26 7.48
N ASP A 151 -13.32 2.98 8.65
CA ASP A 151 -14.07 1.76 8.96
C ASP A 151 -15.52 2.02 9.40
N GLY A 152 -15.92 3.30 9.48
CA GLY A 152 -17.23 3.73 9.97
C GLY A 152 -17.40 3.64 11.50
N ALA A 153 -16.42 3.09 12.24
CA ALA A 153 -16.52 2.94 13.69
C ALA A 153 -15.98 4.15 14.45
N LYS A 154 -14.89 4.75 13.96
CA LYS A 154 -14.26 5.92 14.58
C LYS A 154 -13.91 6.96 13.52
N ASN A 155 -14.29 8.23 13.79
CA ASN A 155 -13.91 9.33 12.93
C ASN A 155 -12.42 9.62 13.03
N ALA A 156 -11.74 9.63 11.88
CA ALA A 156 -10.36 10.07 11.76
C ALA A 156 -10.27 11.60 11.56
N ILE A 157 -11.32 12.17 10.98
CA ILE A 157 -11.55 13.62 10.81
C ILE A 157 -13.02 13.89 11.21
N GLU A 158 -13.26 14.94 11.98
CA GLU A 158 -14.60 15.28 12.45
C GLU A 158 -14.86 16.78 12.38
N ASN A 159 -15.81 17.15 11.53
CA ASN A 159 -16.32 18.51 11.36
C ASN A 159 -15.22 19.57 11.15
N ILE A 160 -14.24 19.30 10.26
CA ILE A 160 -13.17 20.24 9.96
C ILE A 160 -13.60 21.21 8.87
N SER A 161 -13.46 22.51 9.14
CA SER A 161 -13.57 23.60 8.20
C SER A 161 -12.31 24.44 8.22
N LEU A 162 -11.66 24.63 7.07
CA LEU A 162 -10.48 25.49 6.90
C LEU A 162 -10.35 25.99 5.47
N SER A 163 -9.59 27.04 5.27
CA SER A 163 -9.32 27.62 3.96
C SER A 163 -7.83 27.92 3.81
N ILE A 164 -7.30 27.60 2.61
CA ILE A 164 -5.91 27.80 2.19
C ILE A 164 -5.95 28.60 0.90
N GLY A 165 -5.38 29.78 0.90
CA GLY A 165 -5.31 30.63 -0.29
C GLY A 165 -4.33 30.12 -1.33
N ALA A 166 -4.53 30.46 -2.59
CA ALA A 166 -3.60 30.14 -3.67
C ALA A 166 -2.22 30.74 -3.38
N GLY A 167 -1.16 29.92 -3.53
CA GLY A 167 0.23 30.32 -3.27
C GLY A 167 0.63 30.38 -1.79
N GLN A 168 -0.27 30.05 -0.85
CA GLN A 168 0.07 30.00 0.57
C GLN A 168 0.81 28.72 0.94
N THR A 169 1.73 28.85 1.89
CA THR A 169 2.38 27.71 2.57
C THR A 169 1.73 27.50 3.93
N VAL A 170 1.08 26.37 4.13
CA VAL A 170 0.44 26.02 5.39
C VAL A 170 1.04 24.77 6.01
N ALA A 171 1.04 24.72 7.35
CA ALA A 171 1.52 23.58 8.11
C ALA A 171 0.39 22.93 8.89
N LEU A 172 0.26 21.59 8.74
CA LEU A 172 -0.59 20.74 9.57
C LEU A 172 0.28 20.17 10.69
N VAL A 173 -0.01 20.52 11.93
CA VAL A 173 0.74 20.10 13.12
C VAL A 173 -0.20 19.42 14.13
N GLY A 174 0.36 18.73 15.12
CA GLY A 174 -0.39 18.08 16.17
C GLY A 174 0.13 16.68 16.51
N PRO A 175 -0.40 16.03 17.55
CA PRO A 175 0.04 14.71 17.98
C PRO A 175 -0.15 13.64 16.89
N SER A 176 0.59 12.53 17.03
CA SER A 176 0.40 11.36 16.17
C SER A 176 -1.03 10.84 16.30
N GLY A 177 -1.64 10.46 15.16
CA GLY A 177 -3.05 10.05 15.15
C GLY A 177 -4.06 11.21 15.13
N GLY A 178 -3.62 12.47 15.13
CA GLY A 178 -4.51 13.65 15.13
C GLY A 178 -5.26 13.90 13.80
N GLY A 179 -5.06 13.08 12.75
CA GLY A 179 -5.79 13.19 11.47
C GLY A 179 -5.04 13.93 10.35
N LYS A 180 -3.78 14.39 10.56
CA LYS A 180 -3.02 15.20 9.57
C LYS A 180 -2.87 14.54 8.20
N SER A 181 -2.35 13.31 8.14
CA SER A 181 -2.16 12.58 6.87
C SER A 181 -3.49 12.18 6.24
N THR A 182 -4.53 11.93 7.05
CA THR A 182 -5.90 11.69 6.57
C THR A 182 -6.47 12.92 5.89
N LEU A 183 -6.29 14.11 6.50
CA LEU A 183 -6.76 15.37 5.91
C LEU A 183 -6.07 15.64 4.56
N ALA A 184 -4.76 15.43 4.50
CA ALA A 184 -3.99 15.56 3.26
C ALA A 184 -4.45 14.57 2.17
N ALA A 185 -4.73 13.31 2.54
CA ALA A 185 -5.25 12.29 1.64
C ALA A 185 -6.66 12.63 1.10
N LEU A 186 -7.50 13.27 1.92
CA LEU A 186 -8.83 13.76 1.52
C LEU A 186 -8.72 14.93 0.53
N ILE A 187 -7.78 15.86 0.73
CA ILE A 187 -7.53 16.97 -0.21
C ILE A 187 -7.08 16.43 -1.58
N ALA A 188 -6.23 15.39 -1.59
CA ALA A 188 -5.83 14.69 -2.82
C ALA A 188 -6.92 13.77 -3.39
N ARG A 189 -8.08 13.67 -2.73
CA ARG A 189 -9.19 12.77 -3.08
C ARG A 189 -8.76 11.31 -3.22
N PHE A 190 -7.92 10.81 -2.31
CA PHE A 190 -7.70 9.36 -2.20
C PHE A 190 -8.93 8.67 -1.59
N PHE A 191 -9.75 9.42 -0.86
CA PHE A 191 -11.03 9.02 -0.29
C PHE A 191 -12.03 10.17 -0.45
N ASP A 192 -13.31 9.85 -0.54
CA ASP A 192 -14.40 10.84 -0.42
C ASP A 192 -14.84 10.92 1.06
N PRO A 193 -15.10 12.14 1.60
CA PRO A 193 -15.63 12.29 2.94
C PRO A 193 -17.06 11.75 3.06
N GLN A 194 -17.43 11.25 4.26
CA GLN A 194 -18.80 10.84 4.55
C GLN A 194 -19.75 12.03 4.65
N SER A 195 -19.27 13.17 5.17
CA SER A 195 -20.03 14.41 5.17
C SER A 195 -19.14 15.61 4.94
N GLY A 196 -19.73 16.73 4.55
CA GLY A 196 -19.02 17.94 4.18
C GLY A 196 -18.51 17.92 2.74
N SER A 197 -17.76 18.95 2.38
CA SER A 197 -17.26 19.16 1.01
C SER A 197 -15.83 19.68 1.02
N ILE A 198 -15.07 19.29 0.00
CA ILE A 198 -13.70 19.76 -0.24
C ILE A 198 -13.67 20.43 -1.61
N PHE A 199 -13.10 21.62 -1.66
CA PHE A 199 -13.03 22.42 -2.89
C PHE A 199 -11.57 22.71 -3.23
N VAL A 200 -11.24 22.63 -4.51
CA VAL A 200 -9.98 23.05 -5.11
C VAL A 200 -10.30 24.10 -6.17
N GLY A 201 -9.71 25.28 -6.06
CA GLY A 201 -10.00 26.39 -6.98
C GLY A 201 -11.49 26.76 -7.05
N GLY A 202 -12.21 26.64 -5.92
CA GLY A 202 -13.66 26.89 -5.84
C GLY A 202 -14.56 25.78 -6.41
N VAL A 203 -14.00 24.67 -6.90
CA VAL A 203 -14.75 23.53 -7.43
C VAL A 203 -14.69 22.35 -6.46
N ASN A 204 -15.84 21.72 -6.18
CA ASN A 204 -15.87 20.51 -5.36
C ASN A 204 -15.02 19.41 -6.02
N VAL A 205 -14.12 18.78 -5.27
CA VAL A 205 -13.20 17.75 -5.80
C VAL A 205 -13.93 16.57 -6.45
N LYS A 206 -15.19 16.32 -6.08
CA LYS A 206 -16.05 15.29 -6.70
C LYS A 206 -16.45 15.65 -8.13
N ASN A 207 -16.47 16.94 -8.45
CA ASN A 207 -16.87 17.48 -9.75
C ASN A 207 -15.68 17.76 -10.68
N ILE A 208 -14.44 17.53 -10.23
CA ILE A 208 -13.24 17.67 -11.05
C ILE A 208 -12.92 16.31 -11.68
N ASP A 209 -12.50 16.30 -12.96
CA ASP A 209 -11.97 15.08 -13.59
C ASP A 209 -10.79 14.52 -12.81
N LYS A 210 -10.72 13.21 -12.68
CA LYS A 210 -9.68 12.54 -11.90
C LYS A 210 -8.25 12.88 -12.38
N ASN A 211 -8.05 12.91 -13.70
CA ASN A 211 -6.71 13.17 -14.24
C ASN A 211 -6.34 14.63 -14.00
N GLU A 212 -7.28 15.55 -14.19
CA GLU A 212 -7.08 16.97 -13.92
C GLU A 212 -6.80 17.25 -12.44
N LEU A 213 -7.53 16.60 -11.52
CA LEU A 213 -7.25 16.71 -10.09
C LEU A 213 -5.85 16.14 -9.75
N MET A 214 -5.51 14.98 -10.35
CA MET A 214 -4.17 14.41 -10.17
C MET A 214 -3.08 15.29 -10.78
N ASP A 215 -3.33 16.02 -11.85
CA ASP A 215 -2.38 16.99 -12.42
C ASP A 215 -2.27 18.26 -11.56
N THR A 216 -3.34 18.62 -10.86
CA THR A 216 -3.40 19.80 -9.98
C THR A 216 -2.69 19.58 -8.64
N VAL A 217 -2.67 18.36 -8.12
CA VAL A 217 -2.11 18.02 -6.81
C VAL A 217 -0.88 17.12 -6.95
N SER A 218 0.25 17.50 -6.37
CA SER A 218 1.44 16.66 -6.20
C SER A 218 1.59 16.25 -4.75
N PHE A 219 1.89 14.97 -4.50
CA PHE A 219 2.06 14.42 -3.16
C PHE A 219 3.47 13.82 -3.00
N VAL A 220 4.22 14.28 -1.99
CA VAL A 220 5.48 13.67 -1.56
C VAL A 220 5.23 12.95 -0.24
N PHE A 221 5.22 11.62 -0.29
CA PHE A 221 4.92 10.79 0.86
C PHE A 221 6.09 10.68 1.84
N GLN A 222 5.79 10.48 3.11
CA GLN A 222 6.77 10.17 4.16
C GLN A 222 7.68 8.99 3.78
N ASN A 223 7.08 7.90 3.39
CA ASN A 223 7.77 6.73 2.86
C ASN A 223 7.70 6.75 1.33
N SER A 224 8.65 7.45 0.73
CA SER A 224 8.74 7.51 -0.73
C SER A 224 9.10 6.16 -1.32
N HIS A 225 8.21 5.59 -2.14
CA HIS A 225 8.46 4.34 -2.84
C HIS A 225 8.90 4.60 -4.29
N LEU A 226 9.99 3.95 -4.68
CA LEU A 226 10.40 3.88 -6.06
C LEU A 226 9.99 2.54 -6.66
N ILE A 227 9.57 2.56 -7.91
CA ILE A 227 9.16 1.36 -8.64
C ILE A 227 10.40 0.73 -9.27
N LYS A 228 10.41 -0.61 -9.37
CA LYS A 228 11.47 -1.33 -10.08
C LYS A 228 11.60 -0.80 -11.52
N GLY A 229 12.72 -0.19 -11.84
CA GLY A 229 13.00 0.45 -13.13
C GLY A 229 14.19 1.36 -13.01
N SER A 230 14.52 2.10 -14.07
CA SER A 230 15.61 3.07 -14.04
C SER A 230 15.27 4.29 -13.17
N ILE A 231 16.28 5.05 -12.75
CA ILE A 231 16.09 6.36 -12.10
C ILE A 231 15.30 7.28 -13.04
N LEU A 232 15.66 7.27 -14.33
CA LEU A 232 14.99 8.04 -15.37
C LEU A 232 13.49 7.74 -15.44
N ASP A 233 13.11 6.46 -15.49
CA ASP A 233 11.71 6.03 -15.57
C ASP A 233 10.94 6.42 -14.32
N ASN A 234 11.57 6.28 -13.15
CA ASN A 234 10.95 6.66 -11.89
C ASN A 234 10.60 8.15 -11.82
N VAL A 235 11.46 9.03 -12.34
CA VAL A 235 11.18 10.48 -12.38
C VAL A 235 10.17 10.80 -13.48
N ARG A 236 10.29 10.15 -14.67
CA ARG A 236 9.38 10.34 -15.80
C ARG A 236 7.93 9.99 -15.48
N MET A 237 7.66 9.15 -14.47
CA MET A 237 6.30 8.91 -13.98
C MET A 237 5.55 10.19 -13.60
N GLY A 238 6.25 11.27 -13.21
CA GLY A 238 5.62 12.57 -12.93
C GLY A 238 5.03 13.25 -14.17
N LYS A 239 5.61 12.98 -15.36
CA LYS A 239 5.15 13.48 -16.66
C LYS A 239 5.59 12.48 -17.74
N PRO A 240 4.74 11.52 -18.12
CA PRO A 240 5.11 10.40 -19.03
C PRO A 240 5.72 10.83 -20.36
N ASN A 241 5.29 11.96 -20.90
CA ASN A 241 5.75 12.51 -22.18
C ASN A 241 6.97 13.45 -22.04
N ALA A 242 7.61 13.51 -20.86
CA ALA A 242 8.77 14.35 -20.65
C ALA A 242 10.01 13.82 -21.40
N THR A 243 10.75 14.75 -21.99
CA THR A 243 12.04 14.46 -22.62
C THR A 243 13.11 14.15 -21.55
N ASP A 244 14.16 13.44 -21.91
CA ASP A 244 15.29 13.15 -21.03
C ASP A 244 15.90 14.45 -20.45
N LYS A 245 15.93 15.52 -21.26
CA LYS A 245 16.42 16.84 -20.84
C LYS A 245 15.57 17.43 -19.69
N GLU A 246 14.24 17.31 -19.76
CA GLU A 246 13.35 17.77 -18.68
C GLU A 246 13.54 16.92 -17.42
N VAL A 247 13.69 15.60 -17.56
CA VAL A 247 13.97 14.69 -16.44
C VAL A 247 15.28 15.03 -15.75
N LEU A 248 16.36 15.24 -16.54
CA LEU A 248 17.66 15.65 -16.00
C LEU A 248 17.61 17.01 -15.29
N ALA A 249 16.85 17.98 -15.82
CA ALA A 249 16.64 19.27 -15.18
C ALA A 249 15.93 19.11 -13.83
N ALA A 250 14.90 18.28 -13.75
CA ALA A 250 14.19 17.98 -12.49
C ALA A 250 15.12 17.28 -11.46
N LEU A 251 15.93 16.31 -11.91
CA LEU A 251 16.93 15.64 -11.06
C LEU A 251 17.97 16.61 -10.51
N LYS A 252 18.46 17.53 -11.34
CA LYS A 252 19.40 18.59 -10.92
C LYS A 252 18.77 19.51 -9.88
N SER A 253 17.55 19.97 -10.10
CA SER A 253 16.82 20.84 -9.17
C SER A 253 16.52 20.14 -7.84
N ALA A 254 16.33 18.82 -7.84
CA ALA A 254 16.15 17.99 -6.66
C ALA A 254 17.47 17.54 -6.00
N GLN A 255 18.61 18.12 -6.37
CA GLN A 255 19.92 17.79 -5.79
C GLN A 255 20.30 16.30 -5.93
N CYS A 256 19.99 15.67 -7.09
CA CYS A 256 20.23 14.24 -7.33
C CYS A 256 21.49 13.93 -8.15
N MET A 257 22.30 14.93 -8.51
CA MET A 257 23.46 14.69 -9.41
C MET A 257 24.50 13.76 -8.78
N ASP A 258 24.76 13.89 -7.49
CA ASP A 258 25.65 13.01 -6.73
C ASP A 258 25.16 11.55 -6.71
N ILE A 259 23.86 11.31 -6.77
CA ILE A 259 23.27 9.97 -6.86
C ILE A 259 23.55 9.38 -8.25
N ILE A 260 23.37 10.19 -9.29
CA ILE A 260 23.55 9.77 -10.69
C ILE A 260 25.03 9.45 -10.97
N GLU A 261 25.94 10.30 -10.51
CA GLU A 261 27.38 10.16 -10.68
C GLU A 261 27.99 8.97 -9.93
N LYS A 262 27.31 8.49 -8.88
CA LYS A 262 27.71 7.32 -8.08
C LYS A 262 27.66 6.02 -8.86
N PHE A 263 26.84 5.96 -9.91
CA PHE A 263 26.58 4.72 -10.63
C PHE A 263 27.08 4.76 -12.08
N PRO A 264 27.69 3.64 -12.58
CA PRO A 264 28.23 3.58 -13.95
C PRO A 264 27.19 3.84 -15.05
N ASN A 265 25.93 3.44 -14.82
CA ASN A 265 24.84 3.62 -15.79
C ASN A 265 24.10 4.98 -15.62
N GLY A 266 24.57 5.85 -14.71
CA GLY A 266 23.96 7.15 -14.48
C GLY A 266 22.46 7.06 -14.23
N VAL A 267 21.67 7.84 -14.95
CA VAL A 267 20.18 7.87 -14.86
C VAL A 267 19.50 6.58 -15.27
N ASN A 268 20.18 5.74 -16.08
CA ASN A 268 19.66 4.44 -16.52
C ASN A 268 19.90 3.33 -15.50
N THR A 269 20.46 3.64 -14.34
CA THR A 269 20.67 2.68 -13.25
C THR A 269 19.34 2.13 -12.77
N VAL A 270 19.20 0.80 -12.79
CA VAL A 270 18.00 0.08 -12.34
C VAL A 270 18.02 0.00 -10.81
N ILE A 271 16.92 0.43 -10.20
CA ILE A 271 16.70 0.43 -8.75
C ILE A 271 15.57 -0.53 -8.38
N GLY A 272 15.58 -1.04 -7.13
CA GLY A 272 14.55 -1.94 -6.61
C GLY A 272 15.07 -3.36 -6.34
N SER A 273 14.17 -4.34 -6.17
CA SER A 273 14.43 -5.67 -5.59
C SER A 273 15.49 -6.54 -6.26
N GLN A 274 15.98 -6.17 -7.45
CA GLN A 274 17.08 -6.84 -8.15
C GLN A 274 18.12 -5.84 -8.70
N GLY A 275 18.03 -4.58 -8.28
CA GLY A 275 18.91 -3.49 -8.67
C GLY A 275 19.68 -2.92 -7.50
N VAL A 276 20.11 -1.68 -7.68
CA VAL A 276 20.85 -0.96 -6.64
C VAL A 276 19.88 -0.48 -5.57
N TYR A 277 20.31 -0.54 -4.30
CA TYR A 277 19.61 0.05 -3.18
C TYR A 277 20.08 1.47 -2.95
N LEU A 278 19.12 2.38 -2.79
CA LEU A 278 19.34 3.77 -2.45
C LEU A 278 19.09 3.99 -0.95
N SER A 279 19.80 4.95 -0.36
CA SER A 279 19.49 5.40 1.00
C SER A 279 18.11 6.05 1.07
N GLY A 280 17.55 6.20 2.26
CA GLY A 280 16.26 6.86 2.43
C GLY A 280 16.25 8.28 1.88
N GLY A 281 17.31 9.08 2.11
CA GLY A 281 17.45 10.43 1.59
C GLY A 281 17.63 10.50 0.07
N GLU A 282 18.36 9.55 -0.52
CA GLU A 282 18.48 9.42 -1.99
C GLU A 282 17.13 9.08 -2.63
N THR A 283 16.41 8.12 -2.07
CA THR A 283 15.06 7.72 -2.50
C THR A 283 14.10 8.90 -2.47
N GLN A 284 14.15 9.70 -1.41
CA GLN A 284 13.30 10.86 -1.24
C GLN A 284 13.63 11.96 -2.25
N ARG A 285 14.91 12.26 -2.51
CA ARG A 285 15.31 13.25 -3.52
C ARG A 285 14.82 12.87 -4.93
N ILE A 286 14.83 11.59 -5.28
CA ILE A 286 14.25 11.11 -6.55
C ILE A 286 12.73 11.30 -6.56
N ALA A 287 12.03 11.06 -5.44
CA ALA A 287 10.59 11.32 -5.35
C ALA A 287 10.27 12.81 -5.45
N ILE A 288 11.12 13.68 -4.90
CA ILE A 288 11.03 15.14 -5.06
C ILE A 288 11.24 15.53 -6.54
N ALA A 289 12.23 14.92 -7.24
CA ALA A 289 12.44 15.16 -8.67
C ALA A 289 11.21 14.78 -9.50
N ARG A 290 10.52 13.66 -9.14
CA ARG A 290 9.25 13.25 -9.75
C ARG A 290 8.17 14.34 -9.56
N ALA A 291 8.05 14.90 -8.36
CA ALA A 291 7.11 15.97 -8.05
C ALA A 291 7.46 17.28 -8.78
N MET A 292 8.75 17.60 -8.92
CA MET A 292 9.24 18.75 -9.69
C MET A 292 8.87 18.63 -11.17
N LEU A 293 9.10 17.44 -11.76
CA LEU A 293 8.79 17.19 -13.16
C LEU A 293 7.28 17.29 -13.44
N LYS A 294 6.46 16.83 -12.50
CA LYS A 294 5.00 16.94 -12.57
C LYS A 294 4.52 18.38 -12.57
N ASN A 295 5.18 19.25 -11.83
CA ASN A 295 4.93 20.70 -11.76
C ASN A 295 3.48 21.09 -11.38
N ALA A 296 2.87 20.35 -10.46
CA ALA A 296 1.51 20.64 -9.99
C ALA A 296 1.44 21.94 -9.16
N PRO A 297 0.34 22.74 -9.28
CA PRO A 297 0.17 23.98 -8.54
C PRO A 297 -0.06 23.82 -7.03
N ILE A 298 -0.57 22.65 -6.60
CA ILE A 298 -0.75 22.31 -5.18
C ILE A 298 0.25 21.21 -4.82
N LEU A 299 1.00 21.42 -3.74
CA LEU A 299 1.99 20.50 -3.23
C LEU A 299 1.64 20.05 -1.82
N ILE A 300 1.50 18.74 -1.63
CA ILE A 300 1.33 18.14 -0.31
C ILE A 300 2.63 17.41 0.08
N LEU A 301 3.20 17.77 1.23
CA LEU A 301 4.43 17.21 1.77
C LEU A 301 4.12 16.48 3.09
N ASP A 302 4.24 15.16 3.10
CA ASP A 302 4.08 14.36 4.32
C ASP A 302 5.47 14.01 4.89
N GLU A 303 5.85 14.64 6.00
CA GLU A 303 7.10 14.42 6.78
C GLU A 303 8.37 14.20 5.93
N ALA A 304 8.67 15.12 5.05
CA ALA A 304 9.72 14.95 4.06
C ALA A 304 11.19 15.03 4.60
N THR A 305 11.45 14.98 5.92
CA THR A 305 12.80 15.24 6.50
C THR A 305 13.21 14.27 7.63
N ALA A 306 12.69 13.05 7.68
CA ALA A 306 12.94 12.10 8.80
C ALA A 306 14.27 11.33 8.74
N PHE A 307 15.31 11.79 8.02
CA PHE A 307 16.55 11.03 7.83
C PHE A 307 17.65 11.42 8.80
N ALA A 308 18.43 10.40 9.22
CA ALA A 308 19.44 10.52 10.28
C ALA A 308 20.79 11.11 9.82
N ASP A 309 20.99 11.34 8.52
CA ASP A 309 22.23 11.85 7.96
C ASP A 309 22.13 13.37 7.67
N PRO A 310 22.90 14.23 8.37
CA PRO A 310 22.83 15.69 8.23
C PRO A 310 23.08 16.21 6.80
N ASP A 311 23.98 15.59 6.04
CA ASP A 311 24.31 16.02 4.68
C ASP A 311 23.14 15.74 3.72
N ASN A 312 22.51 14.58 3.84
CA ASN A 312 21.31 14.26 3.09
C ASN A 312 20.13 15.13 3.51
N GLU A 313 20.00 15.45 4.80
CA GLU A 313 18.93 16.33 5.30
C GLU A 313 19.01 17.72 4.67
N ALA A 314 20.20 18.31 4.61
CA ALA A 314 20.41 19.63 3.99
C ALA A 314 20.04 19.63 2.50
N LYS A 315 20.42 18.58 1.74
CA LYS A 315 20.09 18.44 0.32
C LYS A 315 18.59 18.22 0.10
N VAL A 316 17.94 17.40 0.92
CA VAL A 316 16.48 17.18 0.88
C VAL A 316 15.76 18.49 1.16
N GLN A 317 16.18 19.25 2.18
CA GLN A 317 15.57 20.54 2.51
C GLN A 317 15.74 21.57 1.39
N ALA A 318 16.91 21.65 0.76
CA ALA A 318 17.15 22.50 -0.40
C ALA A 318 16.25 22.12 -1.59
N ALA A 319 16.10 20.81 -1.85
CA ALA A 319 15.21 20.32 -2.89
C ALA A 319 13.73 20.64 -2.59
N LEU A 320 13.28 20.51 -1.34
CA LEU A 320 11.91 20.86 -0.93
C LEU A 320 11.66 22.37 -1.04
N ASN A 321 12.60 23.20 -0.64
CA ASN A 321 12.50 24.66 -0.78
C ASN A 321 12.37 25.08 -2.26
N ASN A 322 13.13 24.45 -3.16
CA ASN A 322 13.02 24.68 -4.60
C ASN A 322 11.65 24.21 -5.13
N LEU A 323 11.17 23.05 -4.66
CA LEU A 323 9.88 22.51 -5.07
C LEU A 323 8.71 23.38 -4.59
N ALA A 324 8.81 24.00 -3.43
CA ALA A 324 7.75 24.80 -2.82
C ALA A 324 7.50 26.16 -3.49
N GLN A 325 8.47 26.67 -4.27
CA GLN A 325 8.37 28.00 -4.88
C GLN A 325 7.16 28.14 -5.79
N HIS A 326 6.41 29.26 -5.64
CA HIS A 326 5.26 29.62 -6.47
C HIS A 326 4.11 28.61 -6.47
N ARG A 327 3.95 27.82 -5.39
CA ARG A 327 2.89 26.81 -5.24
C ARG A 327 2.11 26.99 -3.95
N THR A 328 0.89 26.48 -3.93
CA THR A 328 0.18 26.27 -2.67
C THR A 328 0.78 25.04 -2.00
N VAL A 329 1.32 25.22 -0.79
CA VAL A 329 2.03 24.14 -0.08
C VAL A 329 1.28 23.76 1.18
N ILE A 330 1.00 22.46 1.32
CA ILE A 330 0.40 21.87 2.52
C ILE A 330 1.43 20.91 3.10
N MET A 331 2.12 21.31 4.19
CA MET A 331 3.10 20.43 4.81
C MET A 331 2.56 19.80 6.09
N ILE A 332 2.72 18.49 6.21
CA ILE A 332 2.51 17.77 7.46
C ILE A 332 3.84 17.78 8.21
N ALA A 333 3.88 18.52 9.31
CA ALA A 333 5.13 18.74 10.03
C ALA A 333 5.21 17.87 11.29
N HIS A 334 6.26 17.08 11.37
CA HIS A 334 6.67 16.37 12.57
C HIS A 334 7.82 17.09 13.30
N ARG A 335 8.54 17.97 12.60
CA ARG A 335 9.56 18.86 13.18
C ARG A 335 9.03 20.29 13.21
N LEU A 336 8.87 20.84 14.40
CA LEU A 336 8.34 22.18 14.57
C LEU A 336 9.27 23.29 14.02
N SER A 337 10.55 22.99 13.79
CA SER A 337 11.48 23.94 13.13
C SER A 337 11.09 24.25 11.69
N THR A 338 10.39 23.37 10.99
CA THR A 338 10.03 23.56 9.58
C THR A 338 8.81 24.47 9.38
N VAL A 339 8.00 24.68 10.44
CA VAL A 339 6.75 25.45 10.34
C VAL A 339 6.91 26.94 10.65
N VAL A 340 8.10 27.37 11.03
CA VAL A 340 8.37 28.78 11.42
C VAL A 340 8.05 29.78 10.30
N ASN A 341 8.26 29.37 9.05
CA ASN A 341 8.04 30.18 7.86
C ASN A 341 6.69 29.89 7.17
N ALA A 342 5.79 29.13 7.79
CA ALA A 342 4.46 28.87 7.24
C ALA A 342 3.58 30.12 7.41
N ASP A 343 2.81 30.48 6.36
CA ASP A 343 1.86 31.59 6.40
C ASP A 343 0.76 31.34 7.44
N ARG A 344 0.37 30.05 7.57
CA ARG A 344 -0.63 29.61 8.55
C ARG A 344 -0.35 28.21 9.06
N ILE A 345 -0.64 28.00 10.32
CA ILE A 345 -0.54 26.71 11.00
C ILE A 345 -1.94 26.27 11.41
N PHE A 346 -2.27 25.02 11.09
CA PHE A 346 -3.48 24.34 11.55
C PHE A 346 -3.10 23.23 12.52
N VAL A 347 -3.58 23.31 13.74
CA VAL A 347 -3.29 22.34 14.81
C VAL A 347 -4.43 21.32 14.88
N LEU A 348 -4.12 20.09 14.57
CA LEU A 348 -5.08 18.98 14.56
C LEU A 348 -4.88 18.11 15.82
N LYS A 349 -5.97 17.84 16.52
CA LYS A 349 -5.99 16.95 17.69
C LYS A 349 -7.25 16.10 17.68
N ASP A 350 -7.09 14.79 17.81
CA ASP A 350 -8.19 13.82 17.90
C ASP A 350 -9.23 13.96 16.76
N GLY A 351 -8.77 14.25 15.54
CA GLY A 351 -9.62 14.43 14.37
C GLY A 351 -10.26 15.81 14.23
N HIS A 352 -10.03 16.76 15.15
CA HIS A 352 -10.59 18.11 15.12
C HIS A 352 -9.53 19.16 14.81
N LEU A 353 -9.94 20.29 14.26
CA LEU A 353 -9.13 21.50 14.18
C LEU A 353 -9.16 22.21 15.55
N ALA A 354 -8.08 22.07 16.32
CA ALA A 354 -7.99 22.65 17.65
C ALA A 354 -7.62 24.14 17.63
N GLU A 355 -6.65 24.52 16.77
CA GLU A 355 -6.16 25.89 16.67
C GLU A 355 -5.77 26.23 15.24
N SER A 356 -5.83 27.50 14.87
CA SER A 356 -5.29 27.99 13.61
C SER A 356 -4.78 29.42 13.76
N GLY A 357 -3.61 29.73 13.21
CA GLY A 357 -3.01 31.05 13.26
C GLY A 357 -1.64 31.09 12.62
N SER A 358 -0.98 32.23 12.66
CA SER A 358 0.44 32.36 12.31
C SER A 358 1.34 31.77 13.40
N PHE A 359 2.61 31.53 13.06
CA PHE A 359 3.59 31.05 14.02
C PHE A 359 3.71 31.98 15.24
N THR A 360 3.75 33.30 15.01
CA THR A 360 3.86 34.31 16.09
C THR A 360 2.66 34.34 17.00
N GLU A 361 1.45 34.24 16.46
CA GLU A 361 0.21 34.20 17.25
C GLU A 361 0.17 32.97 18.15
N LEU A 362 0.37 31.78 17.57
CA LEU A 362 0.22 30.52 18.31
C LEU A 362 1.39 30.28 19.29
N SER A 363 2.62 30.64 18.96
CA SER A 363 3.77 30.44 19.85
C SER A 363 3.78 31.39 21.06
N GLY A 364 3.15 32.56 20.93
CA GLY A 364 3.04 33.57 22.00
C GLY A 364 1.93 33.28 23.03
N GLN A 365 0.97 32.43 22.73
CA GLN A 365 -0.15 32.14 23.62
C GLN A 365 0.24 31.10 24.68
N LYS A 366 0.06 31.42 25.98
CA LYS A 366 0.42 30.52 27.10
C LYS A 366 -0.35 29.19 27.10
N ASP A 367 -1.63 29.24 26.76
CA ASP A 367 -2.54 28.09 26.79
C ASP A 367 -2.73 27.41 25.45
N SER A 368 -2.00 27.86 24.41
CA SER A 368 -2.03 27.24 23.10
C SER A 368 -1.39 25.85 23.11
N LEU A 369 -2.04 24.88 22.47
CA LEU A 369 -1.50 23.56 22.25
C LEU A 369 -0.20 23.61 21.43
N PHE A 370 -0.19 24.44 20.36
CA PHE A 370 1.00 24.70 19.58
C PHE A 370 2.12 25.33 20.43
N GLY A 371 1.79 26.33 21.24
CA GLY A 371 2.74 26.96 22.15
C GLY A 371 3.35 25.98 23.16
N ALA A 372 2.57 25.05 23.69
CA ALA A 372 3.08 23.96 24.53
C ALA A 372 4.06 23.05 23.77
N MET A 373 3.66 22.58 22.58
CA MET A 373 4.52 21.75 21.71
C MET A 373 5.83 22.47 21.33
N TRP A 374 5.77 23.77 21.05
CA TRP A 374 6.93 24.57 20.71
C TRP A 374 7.89 24.73 21.90
N ARG A 375 7.38 25.02 23.10
CA ARG A 375 8.20 25.08 24.32
C ARG A 375 8.90 23.75 24.62
N ASP A 376 8.23 22.63 24.45
CA ASP A 376 8.82 21.30 24.67
C ASP A 376 9.88 20.98 23.60
N TYR A 377 9.64 21.35 22.35
CA TYR A 377 10.65 21.27 21.30
C TYR A 377 11.90 22.11 21.64
N GLN A 378 11.73 23.36 22.06
CA GLN A 378 12.86 24.21 22.44
C GLN A 378 13.67 23.62 23.61
N LYS A 379 13.01 23.06 24.63
CA LYS A 379 13.68 22.36 25.74
C LYS A 379 14.52 21.19 25.22
N SER A 380 13.99 20.41 24.29
CA SER A 380 14.69 19.24 23.71
C SER A 380 15.94 19.64 22.92
N VAL A 381 15.87 20.75 22.17
CA VAL A 381 17.00 21.28 21.41
C VAL A 381 18.10 21.82 22.35
N ARG A 382 17.71 22.57 23.37
CA ARG A 382 18.67 23.08 24.39
C ARG A 382 19.36 21.94 25.15
N TRP A 383 18.66 20.88 25.46
CA TRP A 383 19.22 19.72 26.16
C TRP A 383 20.25 18.97 25.29
N LYS A 384 20.04 18.87 23.97
CA LYS A 384 21.03 18.30 23.06
C LYS A 384 22.29 19.12 23.00
N VAL A 385 22.20 20.43 22.83
CA VAL A 385 23.36 21.34 22.77
C VAL A 385 24.16 21.33 24.07
N ALA A 386 23.49 21.26 25.23
CA ALA A 386 24.16 21.17 26.54
C ALA A 386 24.88 19.83 26.81
N LYS A 387 24.60 18.78 26.03
CA LYS A 387 25.22 17.47 26.15
C LYS A 387 26.41 17.27 25.20
N GLU A 388 26.49 18.09 24.15
CA GLU A 388 27.55 18.11 23.13
C GLU A 388 28.63 19.18 23.42
N ALA A 389 28.40 20.07 24.40
CA ALA A 389 29.36 21.02 24.95
C ALA A 389 30.01 20.50 26.25
#